data_26b2b849029969455c9ef9a303f19e21
#
_entry.id   26b2b849029969455c9ef9a303f19e21
#
_cell.length_a   1.000
_cell.length_b   1.000
_cell.length_c   1.000
_cell.angle_alpha   90.00
_cell.angle_beta   90.00
_cell.angle_gamma   90.00
#
_symmetry.space_group_name_H-M   'P 1'
#
loop_
_entity.id
_entity.type
_entity.pdbx_description
1 polymer ?
#
loop_
_entity_poly.entity_id
_entity_poly.type
_entity_poly.pdbx_seq_one_letter_code
_entity_poly.pdbx_strand_id
1 'polypeptide(L)'
;MSGSSETNQSEADETKDEDNGIFDAVFVEEMDLVLELTEESSIDHVNVIAPDGELFAERTIPTGVRRETIQIGTSYTPGDYEIIAVEDEEEQATQSLTIEPDVDITDLRLARNHPEEMVEGASDIDIRTETIIRLENDGTGPDEIVGLSFSGDIPRPTPSNFSESGIYDTESDLNRHTDSVVLLPDDEILIYSQLMPFSASGDNVSCSPNTVEGEFEVNLESAVREDPTSASYMISYTGKDLNECEIEVESKT
;
A
#
# COMPACT_ATOMS: atom_id res chain seq x y z
N MET A 1 53.98 -15.68 -19.23
CA MET A 1 53.68 -14.99 -17.97
C MET A 1 52.15 -14.95 -17.85
N SER A 2 51.66 -15.86 -17.04
CA SER A 2 50.24 -16.06 -16.82
C SER A 2 49.75 -15.05 -15.79
N GLY A 3 48.70 -14.31 -16.10
CA GLY A 3 47.97 -13.46 -15.16
C GLY A 3 46.60 -14.09 -14.87
N SER A 4 46.45 -14.65 -13.70
CA SER A 4 45.19 -15.20 -13.22
C SER A 4 44.26 -14.05 -12.83
N SER A 5 43.06 -14.02 -13.38
CA SER A 5 41.98 -13.19 -12.94
C SER A 5 41.24 -13.90 -11.81
N GLU A 6 41.32 -13.35 -10.61
CA GLU A 6 40.52 -13.78 -9.48
C GLU A 6 39.12 -13.17 -9.62
N THR A 7 38.15 -14.04 -9.81
CA THR A 7 36.73 -13.72 -9.78
C THR A 7 36.31 -13.64 -8.32
N ASN A 8 36.03 -12.43 -7.86
CA ASN A 8 35.48 -12.19 -6.53
C ASN A 8 33.99 -12.58 -6.59
N GLN A 9 33.65 -13.75 -6.05
CA GLN A 9 32.25 -14.14 -5.77
C GLN A 9 31.85 -13.41 -4.51
N SER A 10 30.87 -12.52 -4.65
CA SER A 10 30.12 -11.97 -3.55
C SER A 10 29.31 -13.12 -2.96
N GLU A 11 29.72 -13.60 -1.80
CA GLU A 11 28.90 -14.49 -0.97
C GLU A 11 27.73 -13.64 -0.44
N ALA A 12 26.53 -13.92 -0.95
CA ALA A 12 25.30 -13.51 -0.31
C ALA A 12 25.28 -14.20 1.06
N ASP A 13 25.15 -13.41 2.10
CA ASP A 13 24.95 -13.84 3.47
C ASP A 13 23.59 -14.55 3.54
N GLU A 14 23.59 -15.87 3.31
CA GLU A 14 22.45 -16.71 3.62
C GLU A 14 22.37 -16.77 5.15
N THR A 15 21.47 -15.96 5.73
CA THR A 15 21.02 -16.17 7.10
C THR A 15 20.53 -17.61 7.20
N LYS A 16 21.25 -18.40 7.97
CA LYS A 16 20.84 -19.75 8.33
C LYS A 16 19.59 -19.67 9.18
N ASP A 17 18.43 -19.80 8.54
CA ASP A 17 17.26 -20.33 9.21
C ASP A 17 17.61 -21.73 9.71
N GLU A 18 17.64 -21.94 11.01
CA GLU A 18 17.71 -23.29 11.56
C GLU A 18 16.34 -23.94 11.31
N ASP A 19 16.17 -24.46 10.09
CA ASP A 19 15.02 -25.26 9.70
C ASP A 19 14.96 -26.53 10.57
N ASN A 20 14.29 -26.41 11.71
CA ASN A 20 14.08 -27.51 12.66
C ASN A 20 12.97 -28.46 12.21
N GLY A 21 12.46 -28.32 10.97
CA GLY A 21 11.46 -29.21 10.41
C GLY A 21 10.08 -29.15 11.07
N ILE A 22 9.76 -28.07 11.79
CA ILE A 22 8.44 -27.85 12.43
C ILE A 22 7.52 -27.03 11.54
N PHE A 23 8.02 -25.94 10.98
CA PHE A 23 7.30 -25.11 10.03
C PHE A 23 7.61 -25.56 8.59
N ASP A 24 6.57 -25.77 7.79
CA ASP A 24 6.69 -25.98 6.34
C ASP A 24 6.69 -24.64 5.62
N ALA A 25 5.83 -23.70 6.08
CA ALA A 25 5.82 -22.31 5.64
C ALA A 25 5.25 -21.38 6.71
N VAL A 26 5.73 -20.13 6.71
CA VAL A 26 5.18 -19.01 7.48
C VAL A 26 5.11 -17.79 6.57
N PHE A 27 3.91 -17.23 6.40
CA PHE A 27 3.67 -16.12 5.48
C PHE A 27 2.40 -15.33 5.87
N VAL A 28 2.20 -14.17 5.26
CA VAL A 28 0.94 -13.42 5.38
C VAL A 28 0.05 -13.73 4.18
N GLU A 29 -1.22 -14.02 4.45
CA GLU A 29 -2.27 -14.17 3.45
C GLU A 29 -3.43 -13.24 3.82
N GLU A 30 -3.75 -12.30 2.94
CA GLU A 30 -4.70 -11.22 3.23
C GLU A 30 -4.32 -10.42 4.50
N MET A 31 -5.05 -10.57 5.60
CA MET A 31 -4.80 -9.93 6.90
C MET A 31 -4.43 -10.93 8.00
N ASP A 32 -4.02 -12.11 7.64
CA ASP A 32 -3.71 -13.21 8.57
C ASP A 32 -2.26 -13.67 8.40
N LEU A 33 -1.58 -13.87 9.52
CA LEU A 33 -0.35 -14.66 9.58
C LEU A 33 -0.72 -16.13 9.51
N VAL A 34 -0.21 -16.80 8.49
CA VAL A 34 -0.45 -18.23 8.23
C VAL A 34 0.76 -19.05 8.64
N LEU A 35 0.51 -20.10 9.42
CA LEU A 35 1.49 -21.07 9.86
C LEU A 35 1.15 -22.43 9.22
N GLU A 36 2.02 -22.94 8.37
CA GLU A 36 1.93 -24.31 7.85
C GLU A 36 2.93 -25.20 8.60
N LEU A 37 2.43 -26.28 9.18
CA LEU A 37 3.19 -27.17 10.03
C LEU A 37 3.48 -28.48 9.31
N THR A 38 4.69 -29.02 9.50
CA THR A 38 5.08 -30.33 8.95
C THR A 38 4.27 -31.48 9.53
N GLU A 39 4.26 -32.61 8.85
CA GLU A 39 3.52 -33.82 9.30
C GLU A 39 4.05 -34.38 10.62
N GLU A 40 5.31 -34.13 10.95
CA GLU A 40 6.00 -34.67 12.13
C GLU A 40 5.97 -33.71 13.32
N SER A 41 5.41 -32.50 13.15
CA SER A 41 5.35 -31.50 14.23
C SER A 41 4.44 -31.98 15.37
N SER A 42 4.94 -31.85 16.61
CA SER A 42 4.23 -32.18 17.84
C SER A 42 4.33 -31.02 18.84
N ILE A 43 3.94 -29.82 18.43
CA ILE A 43 4.00 -28.62 19.26
C ILE A 43 2.68 -28.39 20.01
N ASP A 44 2.75 -27.78 21.18
CA ASP A 44 1.60 -27.46 22.02
C ASP A 44 1.02 -26.09 21.66
N HIS A 45 1.89 -25.11 21.40
CA HIS A 45 1.49 -23.75 21.04
C HIS A 45 2.58 -23.04 20.25
N VAL A 46 2.18 -21.91 19.65
CA VAL A 46 3.07 -20.96 18.99
C VAL A 46 2.92 -19.61 19.66
N ASN A 47 4.06 -18.98 19.96
CA ASN A 47 4.15 -17.59 20.36
C ASN A 47 4.63 -16.74 19.18
N VAL A 48 3.98 -15.61 18.94
CA VAL A 48 4.39 -14.60 17.95
C VAL A 48 4.86 -13.38 18.72
N ILE A 49 6.11 -13.01 18.52
CA ILE A 49 6.75 -11.85 19.16
C ILE A 49 6.83 -10.72 18.12
N ALA A 50 6.34 -9.56 18.49
CA ALA A 50 6.39 -8.36 17.65
C ALA A 50 7.80 -7.74 17.59
N PRO A 51 8.08 -6.82 16.65
CA PRO A 51 9.39 -6.18 16.48
C PRO A 51 9.89 -5.43 17.73
N ASP A 52 9.00 -4.99 18.61
CA ASP A 52 9.36 -4.35 19.90
C ASP A 52 9.71 -5.34 21.02
N GLY A 53 9.62 -6.65 20.75
CA GLY A 53 9.89 -7.74 21.69
C GLY A 53 8.70 -8.09 22.59
N GLU A 54 7.52 -7.50 22.38
CA GLU A 54 6.30 -7.85 23.10
C GLU A 54 5.59 -9.05 22.47
N LEU A 55 4.87 -9.82 23.29
CA LEU A 55 4.05 -10.92 22.79
C LEU A 55 2.85 -10.38 22.00
N PHE A 56 2.87 -10.59 20.68
CA PHE A 56 1.79 -10.19 19.79
C PHE A 56 0.60 -11.16 19.89
N ALA A 57 0.88 -12.46 19.82
CA ALA A 57 -0.14 -13.52 19.91
C ALA A 57 0.41 -14.81 20.48
N GLU A 58 -0.48 -15.58 21.10
CA GLU A 58 -0.25 -16.98 21.50
C GLU A 58 -1.37 -17.85 20.93
N ARG A 59 -1.00 -18.99 20.32
CA ARG A 59 -1.95 -19.94 19.75
C ARG A 59 -1.64 -21.36 20.21
N THR A 60 -2.63 -22.00 20.86
CA THR A 60 -2.59 -23.43 21.12
C THR A 60 -2.81 -24.21 19.84
N ILE A 61 -1.96 -25.18 19.56
CA ILE A 61 -2.01 -26.00 18.35
C ILE A 61 -2.59 -27.39 18.73
N PRO A 62 -3.82 -27.68 18.34
CA PRO A 62 -4.41 -29.03 18.59
C PRO A 62 -3.66 -30.10 17.80
N THR A 63 -3.52 -31.29 18.39
CA THR A 63 -2.85 -32.41 17.73
C THR A 63 -3.44 -32.71 16.33
N GLY A 64 -2.58 -32.76 15.33
CA GLY A 64 -2.94 -33.04 13.93
C GLY A 64 -3.35 -31.79 13.10
N VAL A 65 -3.36 -30.61 13.68
CA VAL A 65 -3.49 -29.36 12.92
C VAL A 65 -2.23 -29.16 12.09
N ARG A 66 -2.41 -28.78 10.80
CA ARG A 66 -1.33 -28.53 9.84
C ARG A 66 -1.30 -27.09 9.32
N ARG A 67 -2.35 -26.37 9.55
CA ARG A 67 -2.45 -24.96 9.20
C ARG A 67 -3.19 -24.22 10.29
N GLU A 68 -2.60 -23.15 10.77
CA GLU A 68 -3.19 -22.23 11.75
C GLU A 68 -3.09 -20.80 11.20
N THR A 69 -4.04 -19.96 11.57
CA THR A 69 -4.08 -18.55 11.18
C THR A 69 -4.18 -17.65 12.41
N ILE A 70 -3.44 -16.56 12.38
CA ILE A 70 -3.44 -15.55 13.44
C ILE A 70 -3.74 -14.20 12.78
N GLN A 71 -4.86 -13.59 13.13
CA GLN A 71 -5.25 -12.30 12.57
C GLN A 71 -4.26 -11.22 12.99
N ILE A 72 -3.65 -10.54 12.01
CA ILE A 72 -2.78 -9.38 12.22
C ILE A 72 -3.56 -8.07 11.97
N GLY A 73 -4.50 -8.06 11.02
CA GLY A 73 -5.28 -6.86 10.65
C GLY A 73 -4.39 -5.73 10.14
N THR A 74 -4.82 -4.49 10.39
CA THR A 74 -4.08 -3.25 10.06
C THR A 74 -3.61 -2.49 11.31
N SER A 75 -3.60 -3.16 12.48
CA SER A 75 -3.18 -2.56 13.75
C SER A 75 -1.93 -3.24 14.32
N TYR A 76 -0.99 -3.54 13.46
CA TYR A 76 0.28 -4.17 13.81
C TYR A 76 1.44 -3.17 13.70
N THR A 77 2.58 -3.49 14.28
CA THR A 77 3.82 -2.72 14.12
C THR A 77 4.65 -3.32 12.98
N PRO A 78 4.97 -2.60 11.91
CA PRO A 78 5.81 -3.12 10.84
C PRO A 78 7.20 -3.54 11.32
N GLY A 79 7.74 -4.62 10.77
CA GLY A 79 9.09 -5.11 11.06
C GLY A 79 9.18 -6.62 11.20
N ASP A 80 10.27 -7.08 11.83
CA ASP A 80 10.60 -8.49 11.97
C ASP A 80 9.85 -9.12 13.16
N TYR A 81 9.06 -10.12 12.87
CA TYR A 81 8.35 -10.95 13.84
C TYR A 81 9.10 -12.26 14.06
N GLU A 82 9.13 -12.73 15.32
CA GLU A 82 9.66 -14.05 15.65
C GLU A 82 8.49 -14.99 15.97
N ILE A 83 8.42 -16.14 15.28
CA ILE A 83 7.41 -17.16 15.42
C ILE A 83 8.08 -18.36 16.13
N ILE A 84 7.73 -18.58 17.40
CA ILE A 84 8.36 -19.53 18.29
C ILE A 84 7.41 -20.72 18.52
N ALA A 85 7.81 -21.90 18.07
CA ALA A 85 7.12 -23.15 18.34
C ALA A 85 7.54 -23.74 19.69
N VAL A 86 6.58 -24.16 20.53
CA VAL A 86 6.82 -24.64 21.89
C VAL A 86 6.16 -25.98 22.09
N GLU A 87 6.90 -26.93 22.73
CA GLU A 87 6.43 -28.25 23.22
C GLU A 87 6.93 -28.45 24.66
N ASP A 88 6.06 -28.88 25.56
CA ASP A 88 6.39 -29.13 26.97
C ASP A 88 7.10 -27.92 27.67
N GLU A 89 6.69 -26.70 27.38
CA GLU A 89 7.29 -25.41 27.86
C GLU A 89 8.72 -25.16 27.35
N GLU A 90 9.22 -25.93 26.40
CA GLU A 90 10.53 -25.72 25.77
C GLU A 90 10.38 -25.23 24.32
N GLU A 91 11.20 -24.25 23.94
CA GLU A 91 11.28 -23.79 22.57
C GLU A 91 11.88 -24.88 21.68
N GLN A 92 11.19 -25.19 20.58
CA GLN A 92 11.58 -26.23 19.64
C GLN A 92 12.13 -25.66 18.33
N ALA A 93 11.54 -24.55 17.86
CA ALA A 93 11.96 -23.87 16.65
C ALA A 93 11.57 -22.39 16.71
N THR A 94 12.34 -21.56 16.04
CA THR A 94 12.03 -20.15 15.81
C THR A 94 12.19 -19.84 14.33
N GLN A 95 11.20 -19.13 13.77
CA GLN A 95 11.26 -18.60 12.41
C GLN A 95 11.00 -17.09 12.45
N SER A 96 11.76 -16.33 11.67
CA SER A 96 11.54 -14.90 11.50
C SER A 96 10.72 -14.64 10.24
N LEU A 97 9.83 -13.65 10.31
CA LEU A 97 9.08 -13.13 9.17
C LEU A 97 8.99 -11.61 9.27
N THR A 98 9.45 -10.92 8.25
CA THR A 98 9.21 -9.48 8.12
C THR A 98 7.78 -9.25 7.67
N ILE A 99 7.03 -8.43 8.41
CA ILE A 99 5.66 -8.03 8.08
C ILE A 99 5.64 -6.51 7.98
N GLU A 100 5.65 -6.00 6.75
CA GLU A 100 5.63 -4.56 6.48
C GLU A 100 4.98 -4.28 5.12
N PRO A 101 4.20 -3.20 4.98
CA PRO A 101 3.67 -2.78 3.69
C PRO A 101 4.72 -1.95 2.94
N ASP A 102 4.73 -2.06 1.61
CA ASP A 102 5.51 -1.23 0.69
C ASP A 102 4.57 -0.68 -0.39
N VAL A 103 3.93 0.46 -0.09
CA VAL A 103 2.89 1.03 -0.94
C VAL A 103 3.43 2.17 -1.78
N ASP A 104 3.25 2.06 -3.08
CA ASP A 104 3.59 3.06 -4.08
C ASP A 104 2.36 3.60 -4.83
N ILE A 105 2.45 4.88 -5.25
CA ILE A 105 1.57 5.45 -6.27
C ILE A 105 2.21 5.15 -7.62
N THR A 106 1.74 4.13 -8.31
CA THR A 106 2.36 3.66 -9.57
C THR A 106 1.87 4.45 -10.78
N ASP A 107 0.65 5.01 -10.74
CA ASP A 107 0.10 5.82 -11.82
C ASP A 107 -0.89 6.87 -11.30
N LEU A 108 -0.97 8.01 -11.97
CA LEU A 108 -1.98 9.04 -11.75
C LEU A 108 -2.44 9.60 -13.09
N ARG A 109 -3.74 9.55 -13.30
CA ARG A 109 -4.39 10.05 -14.52
C ARG A 109 -5.50 11.02 -14.20
N LEU A 110 -5.67 12.03 -15.02
CA LEU A 110 -6.85 12.88 -14.96
C LEU A 110 -8.02 12.16 -15.61
N ALA A 111 -9.13 12.01 -14.90
CA ALA A 111 -10.32 11.33 -15.39
C ALA A 111 -10.87 11.94 -16.70
N ARG A 112 -10.67 13.26 -16.91
CA ARG A 112 -11.05 13.96 -18.15
C ARG A 112 -10.37 13.40 -19.41
N ASN A 113 -9.15 12.88 -19.27
CA ASN A 113 -8.35 12.33 -20.34
C ASN A 113 -8.55 10.81 -20.48
N HIS A 114 -9.11 10.16 -19.45
CA HIS A 114 -9.37 8.73 -19.35
C HIS A 114 -10.79 8.45 -18.81
N PRO A 115 -11.85 8.99 -19.44
CA PRO A 115 -13.21 8.88 -18.91
C PRO A 115 -13.74 7.45 -18.81
N GLU A 116 -13.18 6.55 -19.62
CA GLU A 116 -13.54 5.12 -19.64
C GLU A 116 -12.98 4.33 -18.44
N GLU A 117 -11.99 4.90 -17.75
CA GLU A 117 -11.39 4.29 -16.56
C GLU A 117 -12.00 4.85 -15.27
N MET A 118 -12.92 5.81 -15.38
CA MET A 118 -13.57 6.39 -14.20
C MET A 118 -14.59 5.42 -13.62
N VAL A 119 -14.77 5.50 -12.33
CA VAL A 119 -15.71 4.69 -11.55
C VAL A 119 -17.13 4.72 -12.15
N GLU A 120 -17.85 3.59 -12.13
CA GLU A 120 -19.21 3.48 -12.65
C GLU A 120 -20.16 4.46 -11.93
N GLY A 121 -20.96 5.17 -12.69
CA GLY A 121 -21.91 6.15 -12.16
C GLY A 121 -21.30 7.53 -11.83
N ALA A 122 -20.03 7.77 -12.16
CA ALA A 122 -19.43 9.10 -12.10
C ALA A 122 -20.21 10.11 -12.96
N SER A 123 -20.40 11.31 -12.45
CA SER A 123 -21.05 12.39 -13.21
C SER A 123 -20.10 13.05 -14.20
N ASP A 124 -20.63 13.79 -15.18
CA ASP A 124 -19.81 14.60 -16.10
C ASP A 124 -18.91 15.61 -15.36
N ILE A 125 -19.25 15.99 -14.15
CA ILE A 125 -18.44 16.89 -13.32
C ILE A 125 -17.28 16.11 -12.72
N ASP A 126 -17.53 14.94 -12.16
CA ASP A 126 -16.51 14.07 -11.56
C ASP A 126 -15.46 13.74 -12.64
N ILE A 127 -15.90 13.27 -13.82
CA ILE A 127 -15.00 12.97 -14.95
C ILE A 127 -14.12 14.18 -15.34
N ARG A 128 -14.64 15.40 -15.28
CA ARG A 128 -13.87 16.57 -15.68
C ARG A 128 -12.93 17.11 -14.63
N THR A 129 -13.02 16.70 -13.39
CA THR A 129 -12.38 17.37 -12.27
C THR A 129 -11.63 16.48 -11.31
N GLU A 130 -11.77 15.18 -11.43
CA GLU A 130 -11.17 14.18 -10.55
C GLU A 130 -10.01 13.43 -11.21
N THR A 131 -9.29 12.66 -10.41
CA THR A 131 -8.18 11.81 -10.80
C THR A 131 -8.47 10.35 -10.52
N ILE A 132 -7.79 9.50 -11.26
CA ILE A 132 -7.69 8.05 -11.08
C ILE A 132 -6.27 7.81 -10.60
N ILE A 133 -6.10 7.14 -9.47
CA ILE A 133 -4.80 6.87 -8.84
C ILE A 133 -4.68 5.37 -8.66
N ARG A 134 -3.57 4.83 -9.14
CA ARG A 134 -3.23 3.41 -8.99
C ARG A 134 -2.26 3.26 -7.83
N LEU A 135 -2.60 2.38 -6.90
CA LEU A 135 -1.77 2.00 -5.77
C LEU A 135 -1.37 0.53 -5.90
N GLU A 136 -0.15 0.23 -5.51
CA GLU A 136 0.40 -1.14 -5.46
C GLU A 136 1.07 -1.34 -4.12
N ASN A 137 0.90 -2.53 -3.52
CA ASN A 137 1.58 -2.92 -2.28
C ASN A 137 2.48 -4.12 -2.56
N ASP A 138 3.76 -3.84 -2.78
CA ASP A 138 4.81 -4.86 -2.99
C ASP A 138 5.36 -5.41 -1.65
N GLY A 139 4.78 -4.99 -0.52
CA GLY A 139 5.18 -5.41 0.82
C GLY A 139 4.63 -6.76 1.22
N THR A 140 5.06 -7.22 2.38
CA THR A 140 4.67 -8.50 2.99
C THR A 140 3.52 -8.38 3.97
N GLY A 141 3.09 -7.16 4.30
CA GLY A 141 2.00 -6.87 5.21
C GLY A 141 0.90 -5.99 4.61
N PRO A 142 -0.35 -6.08 5.12
CA PRO A 142 -1.42 -5.20 4.67
C PRO A 142 -1.21 -3.75 5.13
N ASP A 143 -1.67 -2.79 4.32
CA ASP A 143 -1.74 -1.38 4.69
C ASP A 143 -3.18 -0.89 4.81
N GLU A 144 -3.39 0.21 5.52
CA GLU A 144 -4.66 0.91 5.58
C GLU A 144 -4.45 2.39 5.26
N ILE A 145 -4.90 2.81 4.10
CA ILE A 145 -4.83 4.21 3.66
C ILE A 145 -5.97 4.99 4.31
N VAL A 146 -5.63 5.96 5.15
CA VAL A 146 -6.57 6.79 5.92
C VAL A 146 -6.60 8.24 5.44
N GLY A 147 -5.64 8.64 4.59
CA GLY A 147 -5.55 9.99 4.05
C GLY A 147 -5.14 10.00 2.59
N LEU A 148 -5.77 10.91 1.83
CA LEU A 148 -5.38 11.29 0.48
C LEU A 148 -5.43 12.81 0.39
N SER A 149 -4.34 13.45 -0.03
CA SER A 149 -4.35 14.90 -0.21
C SER A 149 -3.62 15.33 -1.48
N PHE A 150 -4.05 16.48 -1.99
CA PHE A 150 -3.45 17.14 -3.14
C PHE A 150 -3.03 18.54 -2.75
N SER A 151 -1.80 18.91 -3.03
CA SER A 151 -1.22 20.22 -2.71
C SER A 151 -0.38 20.76 -3.87
N GLY A 152 0.02 22.04 -3.80
CA GLY A 152 0.81 22.68 -4.83
C GLY A 152 -0.01 23.47 -5.85
N ASP A 153 0.45 23.50 -7.11
CA ASP A 153 -0.12 24.32 -8.17
C ASP A 153 -1.37 23.68 -8.80
N ILE A 154 -2.35 23.36 -7.98
CA ILE A 154 -3.65 22.85 -8.40
C ILE A 154 -4.78 23.81 -8.07
N PRO A 155 -5.90 23.79 -8.82
CA PRO A 155 -7.03 24.68 -8.60
C PRO A 155 -7.62 24.59 -7.19
N ARG A 156 -7.78 23.37 -6.66
CA ARG A 156 -8.38 23.14 -5.35
C ARG A 156 -7.58 22.12 -4.54
N PRO A 157 -6.65 22.56 -3.70
CA PRO A 157 -6.01 21.69 -2.71
C PRO A 157 -7.05 21.01 -1.84
N THR A 158 -6.82 19.74 -1.52
CA THR A 158 -7.75 18.92 -0.71
C THR A 158 -7.19 18.69 0.69
N PRO A 159 -8.06 18.42 1.70
CA PRO A 159 -7.60 17.97 3.01
C PRO A 159 -7.00 16.56 2.92
N SER A 160 -6.29 16.14 3.98
CA SER A 160 -5.67 14.81 4.05
C SER A 160 -6.66 13.69 4.41
N ASN A 161 -7.81 14.00 4.98
CA ASN A 161 -8.82 13.02 5.34
C ASN A 161 -9.37 12.29 4.11
N PHE A 162 -9.24 10.95 4.08
CA PHE A 162 -9.65 10.15 2.92
C PHE A 162 -11.14 10.30 2.59
N SER A 163 -12.02 10.30 3.60
CA SER A 163 -13.47 10.43 3.40
C SER A 163 -13.91 11.77 2.79
N GLU A 164 -13.07 12.80 2.86
CA GLU A 164 -13.32 14.10 2.23
C GLU A 164 -12.57 14.28 0.90
N SER A 165 -11.49 13.54 0.67
CA SER A 165 -10.58 13.74 -0.49
C SER A 165 -10.54 12.57 -1.48
N GLY A 166 -10.99 11.38 -1.07
CA GLY A 166 -10.94 10.17 -1.89
C GLY A 166 -12.23 9.36 -1.89
N ILE A 167 -12.37 8.54 -2.91
CA ILE A 167 -13.38 7.50 -3.02
C ILE A 167 -12.75 6.20 -3.50
N TYR A 168 -13.36 5.08 -3.14
CA TYR A 168 -12.91 3.75 -3.53
C TYR A 168 -14.07 2.99 -4.18
N ASP A 169 -13.79 2.33 -5.30
CA ASP A 169 -14.74 1.46 -5.99
C ASP A 169 -14.36 0.00 -5.74
N THR A 170 -15.19 -0.68 -4.97
CA THR A 170 -15.10 -2.12 -4.81
C THR A 170 -16.07 -2.79 -5.79
N GLU A 171 -15.60 -3.23 -6.95
CA GLU A 171 -16.40 -4.00 -7.93
C GLU A 171 -17.72 -3.32 -8.31
N SER A 172 -17.72 -2.01 -8.60
CA SER A 172 -18.85 -1.17 -8.98
C SER A 172 -19.77 -0.71 -7.84
N ASP A 173 -19.47 -1.03 -6.60
CA ASP A 173 -20.17 -0.47 -5.43
C ASP A 173 -19.43 0.80 -4.95
N LEU A 174 -19.67 1.92 -5.65
CA LEU A 174 -19.07 3.21 -5.35
C LEU A 174 -19.26 3.61 -3.89
N ASN A 175 -18.19 3.53 -3.11
CA ASN A 175 -18.19 3.94 -1.71
C ASN A 175 -17.58 5.35 -1.54
N ARG A 176 -18.45 6.37 -1.50
CA ARG A 176 -18.07 7.78 -1.32
C ARG A 176 -17.89 8.19 0.14
N HIS A 177 -18.11 7.27 1.07
CA HIS A 177 -18.09 7.55 2.52
C HIS A 177 -17.18 6.58 3.27
N THR A 178 -16.20 6.01 2.58
CA THR A 178 -15.18 5.17 3.19
C THR A 178 -14.16 6.06 3.90
N ASP A 179 -13.93 5.81 5.18
CA ASP A 179 -12.94 6.55 5.96
C ASP A 179 -11.51 6.04 5.69
N SER A 180 -11.38 4.80 5.22
CA SER A 180 -10.11 4.18 4.89
C SER A 180 -10.26 3.11 3.79
N VAL A 181 -9.13 2.72 3.21
CA VAL A 181 -9.03 1.64 2.21
C VAL A 181 -7.92 0.70 2.63
N VAL A 182 -8.23 -0.61 2.73
CA VAL A 182 -7.24 -1.66 2.98
C VAL A 182 -6.62 -2.09 1.67
N LEU A 183 -5.29 -2.21 1.67
CA LEU A 183 -4.48 -2.67 0.55
C LEU A 183 -3.67 -3.88 1.02
N LEU A 184 -4.04 -5.07 0.54
CA LEU A 184 -3.40 -6.32 0.93
C LEU A 184 -2.02 -6.48 0.28
N PRO A 185 -1.16 -7.38 0.79
CA PRO A 185 0.08 -7.76 0.10
C PRO A 185 -0.19 -8.21 -1.34
N ASP A 186 0.67 -7.81 -2.27
CA ASP A 186 0.58 -8.10 -3.71
C ASP A 186 -0.69 -7.52 -4.41
N ASP A 187 -1.46 -6.64 -3.74
CA ASP A 187 -2.65 -6.01 -4.34
C ASP A 187 -2.30 -4.78 -5.16
N GLU A 188 -3.04 -4.62 -6.26
CA GLU A 188 -3.13 -3.38 -7.04
C GLU A 188 -4.57 -2.89 -7.00
N ILE A 189 -4.79 -1.64 -6.59
CA ILE A 189 -6.13 -1.04 -6.53
C ILE A 189 -6.19 0.32 -7.23
N LEU A 190 -7.40 0.74 -7.58
CA LEU A 190 -7.69 2.10 -8.03
C LEU A 190 -8.46 2.86 -6.95
N ILE A 191 -7.97 4.04 -6.63
CA ILE A 191 -8.72 5.04 -5.86
C ILE A 191 -8.95 6.28 -6.73
N TYR A 192 -9.95 7.07 -6.36
CA TYR A 192 -10.35 8.25 -7.10
C TYR A 192 -10.37 9.45 -6.15
N SER A 193 -10.02 10.62 -6.66
CA SER A 193 -10.13 11.84 -5.87
C SER A 193 -11.60 12.26 -5.69
N GLN A 194 -11.86 13.04 -4.66
CA GLN A 194 -13.11 13.74 -4.40
C GLN A 194 -12.84 15.25 -4.27
N LEU A 195 -13.84 16.09 -4.09
CA LEU A 195 -13.73 17.55 -3.96
C LEU A 195 -13.13 18.28 -5.17
N MET A 196 -13.09 17.63 -6.33
CA MET A 196 -12.76 18.26 -7.62
C MET A 196 -11.41 19.00 -7.62
N PRO A 197 -10.27 18.37 -7.30
CA PRO A 197 -8.97 19.03 -7.19
C PRO A 197 -8.57 19.74 -8.50
N PHE A 198 -8.91 19.16 -9.66
CA PHE A 198 -8.56 19.65 -10.99
C PHE A 198 -9.73 20.34 -11.71
N SER A 199 -10.55 21.08 -10.97
CA SER A 199 -11.57 21.94 -11.59
C SER A 199 -10.92 23.00 -12.47
N ALA A 200 -11.62 23.46 -13.51
CA ALA A 200 -11.08 24.46 -14.47
C ALA A 200 -10.76 25.81 -13.82
N SER A 201 -11.21 26.05 -12.59
CA SER A 201 -10.92 27.27 -11.83
C SER A 201 -10.87 26.98 -10.34
N GLY A 202 -9.97 27.64 -9.66
CA GLY A 202 -9.80 27.59 -8.21
C GLY A 202 -9.09 28.85 -7.72
N ASP A 203 -8.83 28.86 -6.42
CA ASP A 203 -8.20 30.02 -5.77
C ASP A 203 -6.70 30.13 -6.12
N ASN A 204 -6.04 29.00 -6.42
CA ASN A 204 -4.60 28.96 -6.70
C ASN A 204 -4.30 29.10 -8.19
N VAL A 205 -4.93 28.28 -9.02
CA VAL A 205 -4.66 28.21 -10.47
C VAL A 205 -5.96 28.24 -11.25
N SER A 206 -5.92 28.88 -12.39
CA SER A 206 -7.03 28.91 -13.35
C SER A 206 -6.51 28.86 -14.78
N CYS A 207 -7.24 28.19 -15.66
CA CYS A 207 -6.94 28.18 -17.07
C CYS A 207 -6.88 29.59 -17.66
N SER A 208 -5.89 29.81 -18.48
CA SER A 208 -5.68 31.09 -19.24
C SER A 208 -5.26 30.77 -20.67
N PRO A 209 -5.37 31.75 -21.60
CA PRO A 209 -4.90 31.58 -22.99
C PRO A 209 -3.40 31.29 -23.12
N ASN A 210 -2.63 31.67 -22.12
CA ASN A 210 -1.22 31.30 -22.04
C ASN A 210 -1.09 30.06 -21.18
N THR A 211 -0.29 29.10 -21.62
CA THR A 211 -0.01 27.89 -20.80
C THR A 211 0.59 28.32 -19.46
N VAL A 212 0.04 27.77 -18.38
CA VAL A 212 0.57 27.90 -17.03
C VAL A 212 1.08 26.53 -16.63
N GLU A 213 2.35 26.46 -16.29
CA GLU A 213 3.01 25.24 -15.79
C GLU A 213 3.15 25.33 -14.28
N GLY A 214 3.08 24.20 -13.61
CA GLY A 214 3.21 24.08 -12.17
C GLY A 214 3.59 22.68 -11.74
N GLU A 215 3.73 22.50 -10.43
CA GLU A 215 4.01 21.21 -9.80
C GLU A 215 2.98 20.98 -8.69
N PHE A 216 2.55 19.75 -8.59
CA PHE A 216 1.70 19.33 -7.48
C PHE A 216 2.18 18.04 -6.87
N GLU A 217 1.75 17.81 -5.64
CA GLU A 217 2.08 16.63 -4.84
C GLU A 217 0.80 15.91 -4.42
N VAL A 218 0.84 14.60 -4.49
CA VAL A 218 -0.16 13.69 -3.92
C VAL A 218 0.46 13.01 -2.72
N ASN A 219 -0.27 13.00 -1.61
CA ASN A 219 0.17 12.35 -0.37
C ASN A 219 -0.88 11.35 0.09
N LEU A 220 -0.42 10.16 0.46
CA LEU A 220 -1.20 9.10 1.09
C LEU A 220 -0.74 8.94 2.54
N GLU A 221 -1.66 9.07 3.48
CA GLU A 221 -1.41 8.77 4.89
C GLU A 221 -1.88 7.34 5.21
N SER A 222 -1.06 6.60 5.92
CA SER A 222 -1.31 5.23 6.36
C SER A 222 -1.61 5.18 7.86
N ALA A 223 -2.43 4.22 8.29
CA ALA A 223 -2.60 3.88 9.70
C ALA A 223 -1.50 2.93 10.21
N VAL A 224 -0.78 2.25 9.31
CA VAL A 224 0.25 1.25 9.63
C VAL A 224 1.65 1.85 9.58
N ARG A 225 1.94 2.67 8.56
CA ARG A 225 3.24 3.31 8.36
C ARG A 225 3.29 4.71 8.98
N GLU A 226 4.43 5.07 9.54
CA GLU A 226 4.64 6.42 10.09
C GLU A 226 4.86 7.48 9.00
N ASP A 227 5.56 7.10 7.93
CA ASP A 227 5.87 8.01 6.82
C ASP A 227 4.80 7.92 5.71
N PRO A 228 4.31 9.06 5.20
CA PRO A 228 3.37 9.08 4.08
C PRO A 228 4.05 8.66 2.78
N THR A 229 3.29 8.02 1.87
CA THR A 229 3.71 7.85 0.48
C THR A 229 3.38 9.12 -0.29
N SER A 230 4.37 9.69 -0.97
CA SER A 230 4.22 10.94 -1.73
C SER A 230 4.70 10.78 -3.17
N ALA A 231 4.01 11.46 -4.11
CA ALA A 231 4.42 11.53 -5.49
C ALA A 231 4.24 12.95 -6.04
N SER A 232 5.25 13.46 -6.73
CA SER A 232 5.23 14.78 -7.38
C SER A 232 5.02 14.65 -8.88
N TYR A 233 4.24 15.56 -9.45
CA TYR A 233 3.90 15.60 -10.87
C TYR A 233 4.00 17.02 -11.41
N MET A 234 4.45 17.14 -12.67
CA MET A 234 4.33 18.38 -13.42
C MET A 234 2.93 18.45 -14.01
N ILE A 235 2.38 19.66 -14.05
CA ILE A 235 1.04 19.92 -14.59
C ILE A 235 1.03 21.18 -15.45
N SER A 236 0.25 21.14 -16.53
CA SER A 236 0.04 22.31 -17.38
C SER A 236 -1.44 22.60 -17.60
N TYR A 237 -1.75 23.89 -17.67
CA TYR A 237 -3.10 24.41 -17.89
C TYR A 237 -3.11 25.31 -19.10
N THR A 238 -3.94 25.00 -20.11
CA THR A 238 -4.10 25.83 -21.32
C THR A 238 -5.57 25.92 -21.69
N GLY A 239 -6.05 27.11 -21.98
CA GLY A 239 -7.41 27.27 -22.46
C GLY A 239 -7.89 28.72 -22.49
N LYS A 240 -8.77 29.06 -23.43
CA LYS A 240 -9.30 30.41 -23.59
C LYS A 240 -10.28 30.79 -22.50
N ASP A 241 -10.98 29.78 -21.96
CA ASP A 241 -11.95 29.94 -20.88
C ASP A 241 -12.09 28.62 -20.11
N LEU A 242 -12.96 28.62 -19.08
CA LEU A 242 -13.14 27.47 -18.19
C LEU A 242 -13.76 26.23 -18.87
N ASN A 243 -14.40 26.40 -20.02
CA ASN A 243 -15.03 25.28 -20.74
C ASN A 243 -14.05 24.65 -21.76
N GLU A 244 -13.07 25.44 -22.21
CA GLU A 244 -12.02 25.00 -23.13
C GLU A 244 -10.67 24.84 -22.38
N CYS A 245 -10.69 24.42 -21.13
CA CYS A 245 -9.50 24.19 -20.33
C CYS A 245 -8.94 22.80 -20.59
N GLU A 246 -7.75 22.74 -21.15
CA GLU A 246 -6.93 21.54 -21.26
C GLU A 246 -5.99 21.50 -20.06
N ILE A 247 -5.99 20.37 -19.35
CA ILE A 247 -5.11 20.09 -18.22
C ILE A 247 -4.36 18.81 -18.54
N GLU A 248 -3.05 18.89 -18.51
CA GLU A 248 -2.18 17.76 -18.79
C GLU A 248 -1.25 17.53 -17.60
N VAL A 249 -1.07 16.27 -17.20
CA VAL A 249 -0.12 15.82 -16.18
C VAL A 249 1.00 15.09 -16.90
N GLU A 250 2.22 15.49 -16.63
CA GLU A 250 3.40 14.78 -17.08
C GLU A 250 3.86 13.80 -16.00
N SER A 251 4.42 12.67 -16.42
CA SER A 251 4.82 11.57 -15.56
C SER A 251 5.68 11.99 -14.36
N LYS A 252 5.50 11.25 -13.27
CA LYS A 252 6.28 11.28 -12.02
C LYS A 252 7.78 11.54 -12.30
N THR A 253 8.31 12.57 -11.70
CA THR A 253 9.75 12.89 -11.73
C THR A 253 10.50 12.14 -10.61
#